data_ab0d2f4097818cfce4b2eccad2769935
#
_entry.id   ab0d2f4097818cfce4b2eccad2769935
#
_cell.length_a   1.000
_cell.length_b   1.000
_cell.length_c   1.000
_cell.angle_alpha   90.00
_cell.angle_beta   90.00
_cell.angle_gamma   90.00
#
_symmetry.space_group_name_H-M   'P 1'
#
loop_
_entity.id
_entity.type
_entity.pdbx_description
1 polymer ?
#
loop_
_entity_poly.entity_id
_entity_poly.type
_entity_poly.pdbx_seq_one_letter_code
_entity_poly.pdbx_strand_id
1 'polypeptide(L)'
;MNINRRQLALPVVAVALLGAAAVPAFAGADEEAVAKNVEAFRAAQAAADAKTLEGLCAAELSYSHSDGRVEDKATFVTNATDGKSKVITLAYQDVKIRVVGPAAIVRFHWVGESESVADGKKSSTNLHILMNWQKQGNDWKLLSRASTKL
;
A
#
# COMPACT_ATOMS: atom_id res chain seq x y z
N MET A 1 82.12 -22.94 -1.02
CA MET A 1 81.44 -21.89 -1.80
C MET A 1 79.91 -22.02 -1.56
N ASN A 2 79.39 -21.29 -0.60
CA ASN A 2 77.99 -21.43 -0.11
C ASN A 2 77.11 -20.37 -0.78
N ILE A 3 76.15 -20.81 -1.58
CA ILE A 3 75.16 -19.93 -2.20
C ILE A 3 73.89 -19.96 -1.34
N ASN A 4 73.67 -18.88 -0.63
CA ASN A 4 72.44 -18.62 0.15
C ASN A 4 71.29 -18.27 -0.82
N ARG A 5 70.29 -19.13 -0.94
CA ARG A 5 69.03 -18.81 -1.59
C ARG A 5 68.11 -18.12 -0.58
N ARG A 6 68.01 -16.82 -0.68
CA ARG A 6 66.96 -16.05 0.00
C ARG A 6 65.64 -16.26 -0.72
N GLN A 7 64.72 -16.93 -0.07
CA GLN A 7 63.34 -17.01 -0.55
C GLN A 7 62.63 -15.69 -0.22
N LEU A 8 62.23 -14.97 -1.26
CA LEU A 8 61.34 -13.82 -1.20
C LEU A 8 59.92 -14.34 -1.08
N ALA A 9 59.34 -14.25 0.12
CA ALA A 9 57.92 -14.45 0.35
C ALA A 9 57.19 -13.16 -0.03
N LEU A 10 56.38 -13.23 -1.08
CA LEU A 10 55.45 -12.16 -1.43
C LEU A 10 54.19 -12.29 -0.58
N PRO A 11 53.71 -11.19 0.06
CA PRO A 11 52.42 -11.24 0.75
C PRO A 11 51.28 -11.24 -0.26
N VAL A 12 50.45 -12.26 -0.25
CA VAL A 12 49.16 -12.29 -0.94
C VAL A 12 48.20 -11.39 -0.18
N VAL A 13 47.94 -10.20 -0.73
CA VAL A 13 46.89 -9.33 -0.24
C VAL A 13 45.55 -9.85 -0.75
N ALA A 14 44.81 -10.54 0.11
CA ALA A 14 43.43 -10.91 -0.12
C ALA A 14 42.55 -9.66 -0.02
N VAL A 15 42.16 -9.08 -1.16
CA VAL A 15 41.14 -8.05 -1.23
C VAL A 15 39.78 -8.74 -1.06
N ALA A 16 39.24 -8.68 0.16
CA ALA A 16 37.86 -9.07 0.40
C ALA A 16 36.94 -7.99 -0.20
N LEU A 17 36.35 -8.24 -1.34
CA LEU A 17 35.24 -7.49 -1.91
C LEU A 17 34.02 -7.76 -1.03
N LEU A 18 33.78 -6.91 -0.04
CA LEU A 18 32.49 -6.77 0.63
C LEU A 18 31.51 -6.21 -0.41
N GLY A 19 30.78 -7.10 -1.05
CA GLY A 19 29.63 -6.76 -1.87
C GLY A 19 28.55 -6.17 -0.96
N ALA A 20 28.56 -4.86 -0.76
CA ALA A 20 27.40 -4.16 -0.24
C ALA A 20 26.28 -4.35 -1.27
N ALA A 21 25.30 -5.19 -0.96
CA ALA A 21 24.04 -5.24 -1.68
C ALA A 21 23.42 -3.84 -1.52
N ALA A 22 23.55 -3.00 -2.53
CA ALA A 22 22.86 -1.73 -2.60
C ALA A 22 21.37 -2.04 -2.61
N VAL A 23 20.69 -1.86 -1.48
CA VAL A 23 19.23 -1.79 -1.44
C VAL A 23 18.89 -0.61 -2.35
N PRO A 24 18.13 -0.84 -3.46
CA PRO A 24 17.87 0.24 -4.39
C PRO A 24 17.13 1.36 -3.65
N ALA A 25 17.68 2.57 -3.66
CA ALA A 25 17.11 3.77 -3.06
C ALA A 25 15.68 4.08 -3.58
N PHE A 26 15.27 3.46 -4.68
CA PHE A 26 13.94 3.56 -5.27
C PHE A 26 12.85 2.82 -4.47
N ALA A 27 13.18 1.76 -3.72
CA ALA A 27 12.18 1.02 -2.94
C ALA A 27 11.60 1.89 -1.82
N GLY A 28 12.43 2.68 -1.13
CA GLY A 28 11.97 3.60 -0.07
C GLY A 28 11.09 4.71 -0.60
N ALA A 29 11.45 5.34 -1.73
CA ALA A 29 10.67 6.41 -2.34
C ALA A 29 9.29 5.90 -2.84
N ASP A 30 9.23 4.71 -3.40
CA ASP A 30 7.98 4.10 -3.84
C ASP A 30 7.10 3.67 -2.65
N GLU A 31 7.69 3.17 -1.55
CA GLU A 31 6.96 2.88 -0.32
C GLU A 31 6.37 4.14 0.30
N GLU A 32 7.11 5.24 0.34
CA GLU A 32 6.61 6.54 0.81
C GLU A 32 5.49 7.08 -0.07
N ALA A 33 5.61 6.96 -1.40
CA ALA A 33 4.56 7.36 -2.33
C ALA A 33 3.28 6.55 -2.14
N VAL A 34 3.39 5.22 -1.97
CA VAL A 34 2.25 4.36 -1.67
C VAL A 34 1.65 4.70 -0.30
N ALA A 35 2.46 4.92 0.74
CA ALA A 35 1.98 5.29 2.06
C ALA A 35 1.17 6.59 2.04
N LYS A 36 1.67 7.60 1.31
CA LYS A 36 0.97 8.87 1.09
C LYS A 36 -0.38 8.66 0.39
N ASN A 37 -0.42 7.83 -0.63
CA ASN A 37 -1.66 7.54 -1.36
C ASN A 37 -2.66 6.73 -0.52
N VAL A 38 -2.20 5.80 0.33
CA VAL A 38 -3.04 5.06 1.27
C VAL A 38 -3.70 6.01 2.28
N GLU A 39 -2.95 6.97 2.82
CA GLU A 39 -3.50 7.97 3.74
C GLU A 39 -4.45 8.94 3.02
N ALA A 40 -4.12 9.39 1.81
CA ALA A 40 -5.01 10.22 1.00
C ALA A 40 -6.32 9.48 0.69
N PHE A 41 -6.25 8.18 0.42
CA PHE A 41 -7.42 7.33 0.19
C PHE A 41 -8.29 7.22 1.44
N ARG A 42 -7.69 7.01 2.63
CA ARG A 42 -8.39 6.99 3.91
C ARG A 42 -9.11 8.31 4.17
N ALA A 43 -8.41 9.42 4.00
CA ALA A 43 -8.97 10.76 4.20
C ALA A 43 -10.12 11.05 3.24
N ALA A 44 -9.97 10.67 1.96
CA ALA A 44 -11.01 10.83 0.95
C ALA A 44 -12.26 9.98 1.25
N GLN A 45 -12.08 8.74 1.75
CA GLN A 45 -13.22 7.92 2.22
C GLN A 45 -13.94 8.58 3.40
N ALA A 46 -13.20 9.10 4.38
CA ALA A 46 -13.80 9.77 5.55
C ALA A 46 -14.57 11.05 5.17
N ALA A 47 -14.07 11.77 4.15
CA ALA A 47 -14.67 13.02 3.67
C ALA A 47 -15.72 12.83 2.55
N ALA A 48 -15.94 11.60 2.07
CA ALA A 48 -16.71 11.30 0.86
C ALA A 48 -16.25 12.13 -0.37
N ASP A 49 -14.90 12.29 -0.52
CA ASP A 49 -14.30 13.05 -1.61
C ASP A 49 -14.18 12.18 -2.88
N ALA A 50 -15.20 12.27 -3.73
CA ALA A 50 -15.28 11.53 -4.98
C ALA A 50 -14.08 11.79 -5.91
N LYS A 51 -13.66 13.06 -6.04
CA LYS A 51 -12.58 13.46 -6.95
C LYS A 51 -11.24 12.82 -6.56
N THR A 52 -10.91 12.84 -5.28
CA THR A 52 -9.68 12.24 -4.78
C THR A 52 -9.73 10.72 -4.90
N LEU A 53 -10.86 10.07 -4.54
CA LEU A 53 -11.04 8.62 -4.71
C LEU A 53 -10.89 8.20 -6.18
N GLU A 54 -11.53 8.92 -7.09
CA GLU A 54 -11.44 8.68 -8.53
C GLU A 54 -9.99 8.80 -9.04
N GLY A 55 -9.27 9.83 -8.59
CA GLY A 55 -7.87 10.07 -8.97
C GLY A 55 -6.89 8.99 -8.47
N LEU A 56 -7.16 8.41 -7.31
CA LEU A 56 -6.31 7.37 -6.71
C LEU A 56 -6.59 5.96 -7.25
N CYS A 57 -7.77 5.70 -7.83
CA CYS A 57 -8.14 4.41 -8.37
C CYS A 57 -7.69 4.25 -9.84
N ALA A 58 -7.16 3.06 -10.16
CA ALA A 58 -6.94 2.65 -11.55
C ALA A 58 -8.27 2.53 -12.29
N ALA A 59 -8.25 2.61 -13.62
CA ALA A 59 -9.46 2.41 -14.44
C ALA A 59 -10.04 1.00 -14.25
N GLU A 60 -9.17 0.02 -14.04
CA GLU A 60 -9.46 -1.40 -13.88
C GLU A 60 -9.74 -1.80 -12.43
N LEU A 61 -10.00 -0.84 -11.52
CA LEU A 61 -10.24 -1.17 -10.11
C LEU A 61 -11.27 -2.29 -9.96
N SER A 62 -10.91 -3.28 -9.15
CA SER A 62 -11.81 -4.34 -8.68
C SER A 62 -11.82 -4.37 -7.16
N TYR A 63 -12.99 -4.16 -6.55
CA TYR A 63 -13.15 -4.19 -5.10
C TYR A 63 -14.11 -5.30 -4.67
N SER A 64 -13.60 -6.28 -3.93
CA SER A 64 -14.38 -7.35 -3.31
C SER A 64 -14.73 -6.98 -1.88
N HIS A 65 -16.01 -6.86 -1.58
CA HIS A 65 -16.54 -6.61 -0.24
C HIS A 65 -16.58 -7.88 0.62
N SER A 66 -16.65 -7.72 1.93
CA SER A 66 -16.73 -8.84 2.88
C SER A 66 -18.06 -9.63 2.82
N ASP A 67 -19.03 -9.16 2.07
CA ASP A 67 -20.31 -9.82 1.78
C ASP A 67 -20.34 -10.50 0.40
N GLY A 68 -19.22 -10.46 -0.33
CA GLY A 68 -19.08 -11.09 -1.64
C GLY A 68 -19.44 -10.20 -2.83
N ARG A 69 -19.97 -8.99 -2.61
CA ARG A 69 -20.19 -8.04 -3.72
C ARG A 69 -18.86 -7.62 -4.33
N VAL A 70 -18.85 -7.40 -5.64
CA VAL A 70 -17.71 -6.86 -6.36
C VAL A 70 -18.12 -5.56 -7.03
N GLU A 71 -17.29 -4.53 -6.88
CA GLU A 71 -17.50 -3.21 -7.48
C GLU A 71 -16.33 -2.87 -8.40
N ASP A 72 -16.64 -2.24 -9.52
CA ASP A 72 -15.69 -1.53 -10.35
C ASP A 72 -15.44 -0.11 -9.80
N LYS A 73 -14.56 0.64 -10.44
CA LYS A 73 -14.21 2.02 -10.03
C LYS A 73 -15.43 2.93 -9.94
N ALA A 74 -16.27 2.93 -10.96
CA ALA A 74 -17.42 3.85 -11.05
C ALA A 74 -18.44 3.56 -9.93
N THR A 75 -18.76 2.29 -9.75
CA THR A 75 -19.66 1.80 -8.69
C THR A 75 -19.09 2.10 -7.31
N PHE A 76 -17.80 1.81 -7.10
CA PHE A 76 -17.14 2.08 -5.82
C PHE A 76 -17.17 3.58 -5.45
N VAL A 77 -16.76 4.48 -6.36
CA VAL A 77 -16.74 5.92 -6.09
C VAL A 77 -18.15 6.44 -5.81
N THR A 78 -19.14 6.02 -6.62
CA THR A 78 -20.54 6.40 -6.42
C THR A 78 -21.03 5.98 -5.04
N ASN A 79 -20.85 4.70 -4.66
CA ASN A 79 -21.35 4.18 -3.39
C ASN A 79 -20.61 4.75 -2.17
N ALA A 80 -19.30 5.04 -2.31
CA ALA A 80 -18.51 5.65 -1.24
C ALA A 80 -18.86 7.12 -0.98
N THR A 81 -19.60 7.76 -1.90
CA THR A 81 -19.89 9.21 -1.85
C THR A 81 -21.36 9.55 -2.05
N ASP A 82 -22.27 8.57 -2.00
CA ASP A 82 -23.71 8.74 -2.24
C ASP A 82 -24.47 9.45 -1.10
N GLY A 83 -23.78 9.77 -0.02
CA GLY A 83 -24.34 10.49 1.12
C GLY A 83 -25.32 9.69 2.00
N LYS A 84 -25.50 8.38 1.75
CA LYS A 84 -26.40 7.54 2.56
C LYS A 84 -25.82 7.20 3.93
N SER A 85 -24.52 7.26 4.08
CA SER A 85 -23.80 6.97 5.31
C SER A 85 -22.78 8.07 5.61
N LYS A 86 -22.74 8.52 6.85
CA LYS A 86 -21.74 9.45 7.35
C LYS A 86 -20.69 8.70 8.13
N VAL A 87 -19.43 8.87 7.75
CA VAL A 87 -18.30 8.36 8.53
C VAL A 87 -18.13 9.22 9.78
N ILE A 88 -18.20 8.61 10.95
CA ILE A 88 -17.98 9.27 12.25
C ILE A 88 -16.51 9.16 12.61
N THR A 89 -15.94 7.96 12.52
CA THR A 89 -14.51 7.70 12.72
C THR A 89 -14.00 6.73 11.66
N LEU A 90 -12.74 6.90 11.25
CA LEU A 90 -12.06 5.98 10.36
C LEU A 90 -10.56 5.96 10.63
N ALA A 91 -10.06 4.81 11.01
CA ALA A 91 -8.64 4.56 11.18
C ALA A 91 -8.20 3.35 10.35
N TYR A 92 -7.01 3.46 9.76
CA TYR A 92 -6.27 2.32 9.21
C TYR A 92 -5.21 1.95 10.22
N GLN A 93 -5.39 0.82 10.90
CA GLN A 93 -4.50 0.33 11.95
C GLN A 93 -3.57 -0.74 11.39
N ASP A 94 -2.37 -0.85 11.96
CA ASP A 94 -1.36 -1.87 11.61
C ASP A 94 -1.02 -1.90 10.11
N VAL A 95 -0.88 -0.73 9.49
CA VAL A 95 -0.59 -0.60 8.05
C VAL A 95 0.77 -1.22 7.75
N LYS A 96 0.77 -2.18 6.82
CA LYS A 96 1.98 -2.82 6.29
C LYS A 96 2.01 -2.63 4.79
N ILE A 97 3.12 -2.08 4.29
CA ILE A 97 3.35 -1.83 2.87
C ILE A 97 4.54 -2.65 2.41
N ARG A 98 4.43 -3.26 1.24
CA ARG A 98 5.51 -3.97 0.58
C ARG A 98 5.48 -3.66 -0.91
N VAL A 99 6.52 -3.01 -1.40
CA VAL A 99 6.71 -2.74 -2.82
C VAL A 99 7.48 -3.88 -3.49
N VAL A 100 7.02 -4.33 -4.64
CA VAL A 100 7.64 -5.37 -5.46
C VAL A 100 7.59 -4.93 -6.92
N GLY A 101 8.67 -4.34 -7.41
CA GLY A 101 8.70 -3.77 -8.77
C GLY A 101 7.60 -2.74 -8.97
N PRO A 102 6.76 -2.86 -10.00
CA PRO A 102 5.66 -1.91 -10.26
C PRO A 102 4.39 -2.20 -9.45
N ALA A 103 4.44 -3.10 -8.48
CA ALA A 103 3.31 -3.47 -7.64
C ALA A 103 3.61 -3.20 -6.16
N ALA A 104 2.57 -2.85 -5.39
CA ALA A 104 2.64 -2.76 -3.95
C ALA A 104 1.45 -3.47 -3.29
N ILE A 105 1.77 -4.24 -2.25
CA ILE A 105 0.80 -4.91 -1.40
C ILE A 105 0.67 -4.10 -0.12
N VAL A 106 -0.56 -3.73 0.24
CA VAL A 106 -0.88 -3.01 1.47
C VAL A 106 -1.91 -3.80 2.27
N ARG A 107 -1.64 -4.00 3.57
CA ARG A 107 -2.56 -4.65 4.50
C ARG A 107 -2.75 -3.77 5.73
N PHE A 108 -3.97 -3.73 6.23
CA PHE A 108 -4.33 -3.00 7.45
C PHE A 108 -5.67 -3.47 8.01
N HIS A 109 -5.99 -3.04 9.22
CA HIS A 109 -7.32 -3.12 9.78
C HIS A 109 -8.07 -1.81 9.53
N TRP A 110 -9.19 -1.88 8.84
CA TRP A 110 -10.15 -0.80 8.69
C TRP A 110 -11.05 -0.80 9.91
N VAL A 111 -10.88 0.17 10.79
CA VAL A 111 -11.67 0.30 12.02
C VAL A 111 -12.39 1.63 11.99
N GLY A 112 -13.70 1.61 12.18
CA GLY A 112 -14.47 2.84 12.12
C GLY A 112 -15.91 2.70 12.56
N GLU A 113 -16.53 3.85 12.71
CA GLU A 113 -17.96 4.00 12.98
C GLU A 113 -18.61 4.83 11.89
N SER A 114 -19.80 4.44 11.50
CA SER A 114 -20.63 5.17 10.56
C SER A 114 -22.07 5.31 11.08
N GLU A 115 -22.75 6.31 10.56
CA GLU A 115 -24.15 6.59 10.88
C GLU A 115 -24.97 6.67 9.59
N SER A 116 -26.05 5.94 9.52
CA SER A 116 -27.03 6.00 8.44
C SER A 116 -27.74 7.34 8.46
N VAL A 117 -27.77 8.04 7.33
CA VAL A 117 -28.43 9.34 7.21
C VAL A 117 -29.97 9.18 7.29
N ALA A 118 -30.48 8.03 6.86
CA ALA A 118 -31.93 7.79 6.79
C ALA A 118 -32.58 7.62 8.17
N ASP A 119 -31.91 6.96 9.11
CA ASP A 119 -32.50 6.58 10.41
C ASP A 119 -31.58 6.86 11.62
N GLY A 120 -30.39 7.45 11.41
CA GLY A 120 -29.43 7.76 12.47
C GLY A 120 -28.80 6.52 13.11
N LYS A 121 -28.99 5.34 12.56
CA LYS A 121 -28.44 4.10 13.10
C LYS A 121 -26.93 4.07 12.95
N LYS A 122 -26.23 3.84 14.06
CA LYS A 122 -24.78 3.69 14.10
C LYS A 122 -24.39 2.24 13.87
N SER A 123 -23.28 2.06 13.18
CA SER A 123 -22.64 0.77 12.96
C SER A 123 -21.13 0.87 13.15
N SER A 124 -20.57 -0.13 13.84
CA SER A 124 -19.12 -0.28 13.98
C SER A 124 -18.62 -1.33 12.99
N THR A 125 -17.47 -1.08 12.42
CA THR A 125 -16.86 -1.95 11.43
C THR A 125 -15.41 -2.22 11.81
N ASN A 126 -15.01 -3.49 11.73
CA ASN A 126 -13.63 -3.94 11.85
C ASN A 126 -13.36 -4.99 10.76
N LEU A 127 -12.52 -4.64 9.80
CA LEU A 127 -12.22 -5.48 8.64
C LEU A 127 -10.72 -5.60 8.45
N HIS A 128 -10.29 -6.76 8.03
CA HIS A 128 -8.95 -6.92 7.45
C HIS A 128 -8.99 -6.57 5.97
N ILE A 129 -8.13 -5.65 5.55
CA ILE A 129 -8.09 -5.14 4.18
C ILE A 129 -6.80 -5.59 3.50
N LEU A 130 -6.93 -5.98 2.24
CA LEU A 130 -5.86 -6.14 1.28
C LEU A 130 -6.07 -5.14 0.15
N MET A 131 -5.05 -4.34 -0.15
CA MET A 131 -4.98 -3.49 -1.34
C MET A 131 -3.78 -3.89 -2.19
N ASN A 132 -3.96 -3.87 -3.50
CA ASN A 132 -2.87 -3.94 -4.46
C ASN A 132 -2.83 -2.62 -5.23
N TRP A 133 -1.67 -1.96 -5.18
CA TRP A 133 -1.39 -0.75 -5.92
C TRP A 133 -0.47 -1.07 -7.09
N GLN A 134 -0.65 -0.37 -8.20
CA GLN A 134 0.15 -0.51 -9.41
C GLN A 134 0.75 0.84 -9.79
N LYS A 135 2.03 0.84 -10.12
CA LYS A 135 2.71 2.01 -10.66
C LYS A 135 2.30 2.21 -12.13
N GLN A 136 1.66 3.32 -12.41
CA GLN A 136 1.24 3.73 -13.75
C GLN A 136 1.95 5.04 -14.12
N GLY A 137 3.00 4.94 -14.93
CA GLY A 137 3.91 6.07 -15.16
C GLY A 137 4.64 6.45 -13.87
N ASN A 138 4.45 7.68 -13.39
CA ASN A 138 5.03 8.17 -12.14
C ASN A 138 4.06 8.05 -10.94
N ASP A 139 2.82 7.63 -11.18
CA ASP A 139 1.78 7.57 -10.15
C ASP A 139 1.53 6.14 -9.68
N TRP A 140 1.14 5.99 -8.42
CA TRP A 140 0.60 4.77 -7.88
C TRP A 140 -0.92 4.81 -7.86
N LYS A 141 -1.58 3.80 -8.45
CA LYS A 141 -3.04 3.68 -8.53
C LYS A 141 -3.51 2.41 -7.84
N LEU A 142 -4.64 2.48 -7.12
CA LEU A 142 -5.28 1.33 -6.52
C LEU A 142 -5.89 0.45 -7.60
N LEU A 143 -5.35 -0.76 -7.77
CA LEU A 143 -5.79 -1.72 -8.79
C LEU A 143 -6.84 -2.68 -8.23
N SER A 144 -6.66 -3.15 -7.00
CA SER A 144 -7.64 -4.01 -6.35
C SER A 144 -7.70 -3.80 -4.85
N ARG A 145 -8.89 -4.07 -4.28
CA ARG A 145 -9.15 -4.07 -2.84
C ARG A 145 -10.01 -5.27 -2.47
N ALA A 146 -9.70 -5.88 -1.34
CA ALA A 146 -10.52 -6.95 -0.77
C ALA A 146 -10.71 -6.72 0.73
N SER A 147 -11.90 -7.02 1.24
CA SER A 147 -12.28 -6.90 2.64
C SER A 147 -12.66 -8.25 3.21
N THR A 148 -12.20 -8.57 4.40
CA THR A 148 -12.56 -9.78 5.15
C THR A 148 -13.02 -9.39 6.55
N LYS A 149 -14.13 -9.94 7.02
CA LYS A 149 -14.59 -9.78 8.42
C LYS A 149 -13.64 -10.51 9.35
N LEU A 150 -13.38 -9.89 10.49
CA LEU A 150 -12.65 -10.48 11.61
C LEU A 150 -13.61 -11.10 12.61
#